data_6fcc3eb6635256e39ff03dd9ad94cc89
#
_entry.id   6fcc3eb6635256e39ff03dd9ad94cc89
#
_cell.length_a   1.000
_cell.length_b   1.000
_cell.length_c   1.000
_cell.angle_alpha   90.00
_cell.angle_beta   90.00
_cell.angle_gamma   90.00
#
_symmetry.space_group_name_H-M   'P 1'
#
loop_
_entity.id
_entity.type
_entity.pdbx_description
1 polymer ?
#
loop_
_entity_poly.entity_id
_entity_poly.type
_entity_poly.pdbx_seq_one_letter_code
_entity_poly.pdbx_strand_id
1 'polypeptide(L)'
;MTTTLVEGSVWQFDLGMVNAYLIDDGEVTLVDAGTPRSADDIRSRMAEIGYEPADVDRVLITHYDLDHVGGIAGLDLDAPIYAREPDASHFEGSASPSPTNRKGLFQRVVGVWVTRPDEPVRRVEDSIGGFDAYATPGHTAGHTAFVHEELRTALVGDLVTGDDGALSTPPLPMTKDPSRNAESIRELAARELDVDVVAMGHGDPVVEDGAAALADLARRVG
;
A
#
# COMPACT_ATOMS: atom_id res chain seq x y z
N MET A 1 -13.11 5.80 9.12
CA MET A 1 -13.91 4.67 9.69
C MET A 1 -13.01 3.45 9.76
N THR A 2 -13.17 2.57 10.78
CA THR A 2 -12.46 1.27 10.84
C THR A 2 -13.39 0.18 10.33
N THR A 3 -12.92 -0.65 9.40
CA THR A 3 -13.69 -1.76 8.85
C THR A 3 -12.90 -3.05 9.00
N THR A 4 -13.51 -4.09 9.57
CA THR A 4 -12.91 -5.42 9.64
C THR A 4 -13.08 -6.11 8.28
N LEU A 5 -11.97 -6.51 7.66
CA LEU A 5 -11.97 -7.23 6.38
C LEU A 5 -11.84 -8.74 6.58
N VAL A 6 -10.99 -9.15 7.55
CA VAL A 6 -10.88 -10.53 8.03
C VAL A 6 -10.97 -10.49 9.55
N GLU A 7 -11.89 -11.24 10.12
CA GLU A 7 -12.21 -11.20 11.55
C GLU A 7 -10.97 -11.52 12.40
N GLY A 8 -10.64 -10.59 13.30
CA GLY A 8 -9.52 -10.71 14.22
C GLY A 8 -8.13 -10.57 13.60
N SER A 9 -8.01 -10.27 12.28
CA SER A 9 -6.70 -10.28 11.61
C SER A 9 -6.45 -9.16 10.62
N VAL A 10 -7.45 -8.62 9.91
CA VAL A 10 -7.24 -7.58 8.90
C VAL A 10 -8.26 -6.47 9.04
N TRP A 11 -7.77 -5.24 9.23
CA TRP A 11 -8.60 -4.05 9.37
C TRP A 11 -8.19 -2.98 8.36
N GLN A 12 -9.18 -2.35 7.75
CA GLN A 12 -9.02 -1.13 6.95
C GLN A 12 -9.21 0.09 7.85
N PHE A 13 -8.31 1.05 7.74
CA PHE A 13 -8.44 2.40 8.25
C PHE A 13 -8.77 3.34 7.07
N ASP A 14 -10.05 3.64 6.89
CA ASP A 14 -10.49 4.66 5.94
C ASP A 14 -10.13 6.04 6.50
N LEU A 15 -9.18 6.71 5.85
CA LEU A 15 -8.66 8.05 6.20
C LEU A 15 -9.28 9.14 5.31
N GLY A 16 -10.38 8.83 4.64
CA GLY A 16 -11.18 9.72 3.79
C GLY A 16 -10.78 9.70 2.33
N MET A 17 -9.52 9.93 1.99
CA MET A 17 -9.04 9.91 0.59
C MET A 17 -8.15 8.72 0.27
N VAL A 18 -7.58 8.11 1.29
CA VAL A 18 -6.63 7.01 1.19
C VAL A 18 -6.89 6.02 2.32
N ASN A 19 -6.54 4.77 2.12
CA ASN A 19 -6.63 3.71 3.11
C ASN A 19 -5.25 3.38 3.67
N ALA A 20 -5.21 2.99 4.94
CA ALA A 20 -4.14 2.24 5.56
C ALA A 20 -4.71 0.94 6.13
N TYR A 21 -3.86 -0.03 6.41
CA TYR A 21 -4.32 -1.34 6.88
C TYR A 21 -3.50 -1.80 8.08
N LEU A 22 -4.17 -2.43 9.05
CA LEU A 22 -3.52 -3.17 10.12
C LEU A 22 -3.77 -4.65 9.93
N ILE A 23 -2.71 -5.44 10.03
CA ILE A 23 -2.76 -6.89 9.92
C ILE A 23 -2.11 -7.48 11.18
N ASP A 24 -2.78 -8.45 11.80
CA ASP A 24 -2.24 -9.26 12.90
C ASP A 24 -2.26 -10.74 12.46
N ASP A 25 -1.09 -11.28 12.21
CA ASP A 25 -0.83 -12.70 11.92
C ASP A 25 0.02 -13.36 13.02
N GLY A 26 0.06 -12.71 14.21
CA GLY A 26 0.97 -13.00 15.32
C GLY A 26 2.11 -11.99 15.40
N GLU A 27 2.31 -11.18 14.35
CA GLU A 27 3.09 -9.95 14.31
C GLU A 27 2.22 -8.83 13.72
N VAL A 28 2.20 -7.67 14.36
CA VAL A 28 1.36 -6.55 13.95
C VAL A 28 2.03 -5.76 12.84
N THR A 29 1.40 -5.74 11.68
CA THR A 29 1.89 -5.06 10.48
C THR A 29 1.00 -3.87 10.12
N LEU A 30 1.57 -2.67 10.03
CA LEU A 30 0.91 -1.51 9.43
C LEU A 30 1.28 -1.44 7.95
N VAL A 31 0.30 -1.35 7.05
CA VAL A 31 0.52 -1.19 5.61
C VAL A 31 0.06 0.18 5.19
N ASP A 32 1.00 1.00 4.72
CA ASP A 32 0.86 2.42 4.44
C ASP A 32 0.41 3.24 5.67
N ALA A 33 0.48 4.56 5.61
CA ALA A 33 0.20 5.43 6.75
C ALA A 33 -0.48 6.74 6.38
N GLY A 34 -1.10 6.83 5.22
CA GLY A 34 -1.84 8.01 4.83
C GLY A 34 -0.97 9.26 4.61
N THR A 35 -1.63 10.41 4.69
CA THR A 35 -1.04 11.75 4.53
C THR A 35 -0.29 12.19 5.81
N PRO A 36 0.50 13.28 5.77
CA PRO A 36 1.15 13.84 6.98
C PRO A 36 0.20 14.21 8.13
N ARG A 37 -1.11 14.27 7.87
CA ARG A 37 -2.13 14.58 8.87
C ARG A 37 -2.88 13.35 9.38
N SER A 38 -2.59 12.18 8.84
CA SER A 38 -3.34 10.95 9.15
C SER A 38 -2.92 10.24 10.44
N ALA A 39 -1.79 10.64 11.06
CA ALA A 39 -1.25 9.95 12.23
C ALA A 39 -2.25 9.86 13.41
N ASP A 40 -2.96 10.96 13.72
CA ASP A 40 -3.93 10.96 14.81
C ASP A 40 -5.17 10.12 14.49
N ASP A 41 -5.61 10.12 13.23
CA ASP A 41 -6.69 9.25 12.76
C ASP A 41 -6.28 7.78 12.86
N ILE A 42 -5.06 7.41 12.43
CA ILE A 42 -4.54 6.03 12.53
C ILE A 42 -4.49 5.59 13.99
N ARG A 43 -3.92 6.41 14.91
CA ARG A 43 -3.93 6.09 16.35
C ARG A 43 -5.34 5.84 16.88
N SER A 44 -6.29 6.70 16.49
CA SER A 44 -7.69 6.55 16.90
C SER A 44 -8.29 5.24 16.39
N ARG A 45 -8.00 4.89 15.11
CA ARG A 45 -8.48 3.63 14.52
C ARG A 45 -7.86 2.39 15.16
N MET A 46 -6.56 2.43 15.46
CA MET A 46 -5.88 1.36 16.20
C MET A 46 -6.51 1.16 17.57
N ALA A 47 -6.77 2.26 18.31
CA ALA A 47 -7.40 2.20 19.63
C ALA A 47 -8.83 1.63 19.59
N GLU A 48 -9.61 1.88 18.51
CA GLU A 48 -10.95 1.30 18.32
C GLU A 48 -10.95 -0.24 18.31
N ILE A 49 -9.82 -0.85 17.89
CA ILE A 49 -9.64 -2.30 17.78
C ILE A 49 -8.68 -2.88 18.84
N GLY A 50 -8.25 -2.05 19.80
CA GLY A 50 -7.45 -2.47 20.95
C GLY A 50 -5.94 -2.49 20.73
N TYR A 51 -5.44 -1.81 19.69
CA TYR A 51 -4.02 -1.64 19.41
C TYR A 51 -3.55 -0.22 19.67
N GLU A 52 -2.23 -0.06 19.84
CA GLU A 52 -1.54 1.23 19.89
C GLU A 52 -0.29 1.21 18.99
N PRO A 53 0.28 2.36 18.62
CA PRO A 53 1.47 2.39 17.74
C PRO A 53 2.65 1.55 18.24
N ALA A 54 2.79 1.40 19.56
CA ALA A 54 3.84 0.58 20.17
C ALA A 54 3.69 -0.93 19.93
N ASP A 55 2.49 -1.40 19.52
CA ASP A 55 2.25 -2.80 19.17
C ASP A 55 2.69 -3.14 17.75
N VAL A 56 3.03 -2.14 16.92
CA VAL A 56 3.44 -2.37 15.54
C VAL A 56 4.84 -2.98 15.49
N ASP A 57 4.96 -4.18 14.94
CA ASP A 57 6.21 -4.90 14.77
C ASP A 57 6.94 -4.51 13.47
N ARG A 58 6.19 -4.09 12.43
CA ARG A 58 6.74 -3.65 11.14
C ARG A 58 5.78 -2.76 10.36
N VAL A 59 6.35 -1.94 9.48
CA VAL A 59 5.60 -1.14 8.50
C VAL A 59 5.96 -1.59 7.09
N LEU A 60 4.96 -1.90 6.27
CA LEU A 60 5.12 -2.18 4.84
C LEU A 60 4.62 -0.98 4.03
N ILE A 61 5.44 -0.51 3.10
CA ILE A 61 5.09 0.59 2.20
C ILE A 61 4.87 0.03 0.81
N THR A 62 3.66 0.21 0.28
CA THR A 62 3.33 -0.22 -1.08
C THR A 62 4.08 0.59 -2.11
N HIS A 63 4.23 1.91 -1.90
CA HIS A 63 4.98 2.82 -2.77
C HIS A 63 5.24 4.18 -2.11
N TYR A 64 6.17 4.96 -2.73
CA TYR A 64 6.51 6.30 -2.25
C TYR A 64 5.59 7.37 -2.85
N ASP A 65 4.47 7.64 -2.18
CA ASP A 65 3.63 8.82 -2.40
C ASP A 65 3.27 9.47 -1.05
N LEU A 66 3.02 10.78 -1.08
CA LEU A 66 2.78 11.58 0.13
C LEU A 66 1.63 11.03 0.99
N ASP A 67 0.61 10.52 0.35
CA ASP A 67 -0.59 9.97 0.97
C ASP A 67 -0.48 8.49 1.38
N HIS A 68 0.70 7.89 1.21
CA HIS A 68 1.03 6.54 1.69
C HIS A 68 2.12 6.54 2.77
N VAL A 69 3.10 7.44 2.68
CA VAL A 69 4.20 7.50 3.65
C VAL A 69 4.10 8.68 4.64
N GLY A 70 3.19 9.62 4.37
CA GLY A 70 3.19 10.91 5.05
C GLY A 70 2.92 10.86 6.56
N GLY A 71 2.08 9.93 7.01
CA GLY A 71 1.70 9.79 8.41
C GLY A 71 2.73 9.08 9.29
N ILE A 72 3.70 8.38 8.70
CA ILE A 72 4.65 7.53 9.46
C ILE A 72 5.37 8.30 10.56
N ALA A 73 5.96 9.44 10.22
CA ALA A 73 6.72 10.24 11.20
C ALA A 73 5.86 10.75 12.38
N GLY A 74 4.55 10.94 12.14
CA GLY A 74 3.63 11.35 13.19
C GLY A 74 3.20 10.22 14.11
N LEU A 75 3.40 8.97 13.75
CA LEU A 75 3.01 7.80 14.55
C LEU A 75 4.00 7.47 15.66
N ASP A 76 5.26 7.91 15.54
CA ASP A 76 6.32 7.63 16.53
C ASP A 76 6.52 6.12 16.76
N LEU A 77 6.70 5.38 15.65
CA LEU A 77 6.81 3.93 15.65
C LEU A 77 8.26 3.49 15.95
N ASP A 78 8.42 2.51 16.83
CA ASP A 78 9.70 1.78 17.05
C ASP A 78 9.69 0.47 16.23
N ALA A 79 9.42 0.59 14.94
CA ALA A 79 9.23 -0.54 14.03
C ALA A 79 10.00 -0.34 12.72
N PRO A 80 10.65 -1.38 12.17
CA PRO A 80 11.33 -1.28 10.90
C PRO A 80 10.34 -1.04 9.76
N ILE A 81 10.74 -0.16 8.84
CA ILE A 81 9.97 0.19 7.64
C ILE A 81 10.56 -0.56 6.46
N TYR A 82 9.70 -1.17 5.66
CA TYR A 82 10.09 -1.95 4.48
C TYR A 82 9.46 -1.36 3.22
N ALA A 83 10.27 -1.22 2.17
CA ALA A 83 9.83 -0.80 0.85
C ALA A 83 10.74 -1.38 -0.24
N ARG A 84 10.27 -1.44 -1.48
CA ARG A 84 11.06 -1.86 -2.64
C ARG A 84 11.77 -0.67 -3.28
N GLU A 85 12.94 -0.92 -3.86
CA GLU A 85 13.64 0.06 -4.69
C GLU A 85 12.87 0.38 -6.00
N PRO A 86 12.91 1.62 -6.49
CA PRO A 86 13.64 2.79 -5.97
C PRO A 86 12.86 3.60 -4.92
N ASP A 87 11.66 3.20 -4.57
CA ASP A 87 10.76 3.94 -3.68
C ASP A 87 11.33 4.02 -2.25
N ALA A 88 12.03 2.98 -1.79
CA ALA A 88 12.77 2.99 -0.53
C ALA A 88 13.82 4.12 -0.49
N SER A 89 14.65 4.23 -1.53
CA SER A 89 15.66 5.30 -1.65
C SER A 89 15.03 6.69 -1.77
N HIS A 90 13.84 6.81 -2.39
CA HIS A 90 13.10 8.06 -2.44
C HIS A 90 12.61 8.47 -1.06
N PHE A 91 12.08 7.54 -0.27
CA PHE A 91 11.59 7.80 1.08
C PHE A 91 12.72 8.18 2.05
N GLU A 92 13.86 7.51 2.02
CA GLU A 92 15.05 7.89 2.79
C GLU A 92 15.64 9.23 2.34
N GLY A 93 15.35 9.65 1.10
CA GLY A 93 15.93 10.81 0.46
C GLY A 93 17.38 10.62 0.00
N SER A 94 17.85 9.37 -0.09
CA SER A 94 19.13 9.01 -0.70
C SER A 94 19.08 9.10 -2.24
N ALA A 95 17.88 9.02 -2.82
CA ALA A 95 17.59 9.34 -4.22
C ALA A 95 16.38 10.27 -4.34
N SER A 96 16.14 10.82 -5.52
CA SER A 96 14.98 11.67 -5.80
C SER A 96 14.20 11.11 -6.99
N PRO A 97 12.86 11.18 -6.97
CA PRO A 97 12.04 10.82 -8.13
C PRO A 97 12.46 11.57 -9.38
N SER A 98 12.37 10.93 -10.54
CA SER A 98 12.81 11.54 -11.80
C SER A 98 11.93 12.74 -12.18
N PRO A 99 12.51 13.92 -12.50
CA PRO A 99 11.73 15.08 -12.93
C PRO A 99 11.23 15.00 -14.37
N THR A 100 11.58 13.93 -15.10
CA THR A 100 11.29 13.82 -16.54
C THR A 100 9.84 13.43 -16.84
N ASN A 101 9.08 13.00 -15.83
CA ASN A 101 7.66 12.72 -15.95
C ASN A 101 6.85 13.52 -14.92
N ARG A 102 5.54 13.68 -15.20
CA ARG A 102 4.64 14.52 -14.37
C ARG A 102 4.57 14.04 -12.92
N LYS A 103 4.45 12.72 -12.71
CA LYS A 103 4.35 12.14 -11.37
C LYS A 103 5.63 12.36 -10.57
N GLY A 104 6.79 12.06 -11.12
CA GLY A 104 8.07 12.26 -10.43
C GLY A 104 8.35 13.74 -10.11
N LEU A 105 7.94 14.67 -11.00
CA LEU A 105 8.00 16.11 -10.71
C LEU A 105 7.05 16.46 -9.54
N PHE A 106 5.82 15.94 -9.53
CA PHE A 106 4.87 16.11 -8.44
C PHE A 106 5.40 15.55 -7.13
N GLN A 107 5.90 14.30 -7.12
CA GLN A 107 6.52 13.68 -5.93
C GLN A 107 7.66 14.53 -5.36
N ARG A 108 8.50 15.15 -6.21
CA ARG A 108 9.58 16.05 -5.74
C ARG A 108 9.05 17.32 -5.06
N VAL A 109 7.95 17.88 -5.58
CA VAL A 109 7.33 19.10 -5.01
C VAL A 109 6.67 18.77 -3.68
N VAL A 110 5.88 17.69 -3.61
CA VAL A 110 5.18 17.32 -2.38
C VAL A 110 6.08 16.58 -1.38
N GLY A 111 7.16 15.98 -1.84
CA GLY A 111 8.13 15.26 -1.01
C GLY A 111 8.83 16.16 0.05
N VAL A 112 8.76 17.49 -0.10
CA VAL A 112 9.24 18.41 0.95
C VAL A 112 8.40 18.34 2.22
N TRP A 113 7.20 17.79 2.15
CA TRP A 113 6.30 17.62 3.30
C TRP A 113 6.36 16.20 3.88
N VAL A 114 7.11 15.29 3.25
CA VAL A 114 7.39 13.96 3.80
C VAL A 114 8.55 14.10 4.78
N THR A 115 8.29 13.79 6.05
CA THR A 115 9.35 13.63 7.04
C THR A 115 10.04 12.30 6.78
N ARG A 116 11.35 12.31 6.64
CA ARG A 116 12.14 11.11 6.42
C ARG A 116 12.17 10.26 7.68
N PRO A 117 12.22 8.94 7.56
CA PRO A 117 12.43 8.06 8.70
C PRO A 117 13.82 8.29 9.30
N ASP A 118 13.92 8.16 10.63
CA ASP A 118 15.19 8.28 11.35
C ASP A 118 16.11 7.07 11.07
N GLU A 119 15.52 5.88 10.92
CA GLU A 119 16.21 4.65 10.58
C GLU A 119 16.14 4.35 9.07
N PRO A 120 17.15 3.68 8.49
CA PRO A 120 17.13 3.31 7.08
C PRO A 120 15.95 2.40 6.74
N VAL A 121 15.27 2.69 5.64
CA VAL A 121 14.21 1.83 5.10
C VAL A 121 14.83 0.50 4.65
N ARG A 122 14.33 -0.60 5.16
CA ARG A 122 14.78 -1.95 4.78
C ARG A 122 14.21 -2.31 3.40
N ARG A 123 15.03 -2.98 2.58
CA ARG A 123 14.60 -3.39 1.23
C ARG A 123 13.83 -4.69 1.31
N VAL A 124 12.65 -4.70 0.73
CA VAL A 124 11.89 -5.94 0.50
C VAL A 124 12.12 -6.39 -0.94
N GLU A 125 12.33 -7.69 -1.13
CA GLU A 125 12.46 -8.31 -2.47
C GLU A 125 11.27 -9.23 -2.73
N ASP A 126 11.30 -10.47 -2.27
CA ASP A 126 10.29 -11.47 -2.62
C ASP A 126 9.28 -11.74 -1.50
N SER A 127 9.69 -11.58 -0.23
CA SER A 127 8.80 -11.80 0.92
C SER A 127 9.26 -11.06 2.17
N ILE A 128 8.33 -10.89 3.11
CA ILE A 128 8.58 -10.36 4.44
C ILE A 128 7.51 -10.87 5.42
N GLY A 129 7.94 -11.57 6.48
CA GLY A 129 7.01 -12.22 7.41
C GLY A 129 6.08 -13.19 6.68
N GLY A 130 4.79 -13.11 6.94
CA GLY A 130 3.75 -13.90 6.26
C GLY A 130 3.36 -13.40 4.86
N PHE A 131 4.02 -12.36 4.35
CA PHE A 131 3.67 -11.71 3.08
C PHE A 131 4.61 -12.09 1.95
N ASP A 132 4.06 -12.51 0.81
CA ASP A 132 4.73 -12.46 -0.48
C ASP A 132 4.71 -11.06 -1.04
N ALA A 133 5.85 -10.57 -1.54
CA ALA A 133 6.02 -9.22 -2.05
C ALA A 133 6.22 -9.21 -3.57
N TYR A 134 5.19 -8.85 -4.30
CA TYR A 134 5.21 -8.81 -5.76
C TYR A 134 5.52 -7.41 -6.27
N ALA A 135 6.59 -7.28 -7.06
CA ALA A 135 6.85 -6.03 -7.78
C ALA A 135 5.73 -5.76 -8.80
N THR A 136 5.06 -4.63 -8.67
CA THR A 136 3.94 -4.21 -9.53
C THR A 136 4.17 -2.79 -10.03
N PRO A 137 5.30 -2.52 -10.74
CA PRO A 137 5.63 -1.18 -11.19
C PRO A 137 4.59 -0.63 -12.18
N GLY A 138 4.49 0.69 -12.24
CA GLY A 138 3.59 1.41 -13.15
C GLY A 138 3.07 2.66 -12.49
N HIS A 139 2.34 2.55 -11.37
CA HIS A 139 1.94 3.71 -10.58
C HIS A 139 3.18 4.46 -10.07
N THR A 140 4.08 3.78 -9.38
CA THR A 140 5.49 4.18 -9.17
C THR A 140 6.43 3.13 -9.73
N ALA A 141 7.75 3.35 -9.64
CA ALA A 141 8.73 2.38 -10.13
C ALA A 141 9.01 1.27 -9.11
N GLY A 142 8.88 1.57 -7.82
CA GLY A 142 9.09 0.63 -6.72
C GLY A 142 7.79 0.07 -6.15
N HIS A 143 6.64 0.30 -6.83
CA HIS A 143 5.34 -0.17 -6.36
C HIS A 143 5.34 -1.68 -6.12
N THR A 144 4.76 -2.09 -4.99
CA THR A 144 4.73 -3.47 -4.51
C THR A 144 3.34 -3.82 -4.01
N ALA A 145 2.83 -4.97 -4.42
CA ALA A 145 1.68 -5.61 -3.80
C ALA A 145 2.16 -6.65 -2.78
N PHE A 146 1.54 -6.67 -1.61
CA PHE A 146 1.80 -7.65 -0.56
C PHE A 146 0.63 -8.61 -0.47
N VAL A 147 0.90 -9.91 -0.51
CA VAL A 147 -0.12 -10.95 -0.45
C VAL A 147 0.14 -11.84 0.75
N HIS A 148 -0.86 -11.99 1.60
CA HIS A 148 -0.85 -12.91 2.73
C HIS A 148 -1.76 -14.09 2.41
N GLU A 149 -1.17 -15.25 2.05
CA GLU A 149 -1.93 -16.41 1.56
C GLU A 149 -2.84 -16.99 2.65
N GLU A 150 -2.36 -17.15 3.88
CA GLU A 150 -3.17 -17.72 4.97
C GLU A 150 -4.39 -16.85 5.33
N LEU A 151 -4.25 -15.52 5.24
CA LEU A 151 -5.35 -14.57 5.43
C LEU A 151 -6.13 -14.29 4.14
N ARG A 152 -5.79 -14.94 3.03
CA ARG A 152 -6.43 -14.78 1.72
C ARG A 152 -6.59 -13.32 1.30
N THR A 153 -5.58 -12.49 1.59
CA THR A 153 -5.63 -11.03 1.46
C THR A 153 -4.50 -10.52 0.59
N ALA A 154 -4.82 -9.70 -0.41
CA ALA A 154 -3.87 -8.97 -1.24
C ALA A 154 -3.99 -7.45 -0.95
N LEU A 155 -2.91 -6.84 -0.46
CA LEU A 155 -2.77 -5.40 -0.26
C LEU A 155 -2.05 -4.83 -1.48
N VAL A 156 -2.80 -4.22 -2.38
CA VAL A 156 -2.32 -3.91 -3.73
C VAL A 156 -2.01 -2.43 -3.95
N GLY A 157 -2.06 -1.61 -2.89
CA GLY A 157 -1.77 -0.17 -2.97
C GLY A 157 -2.51 0.50 -4.14
N ASP A 158 -1.80 1.31 -4.89
CA ASP A 158 -2.33 2.03 -6.06
C ASP A 158 -2.12 1.30 -7.39
N LEU A 159 -1.98 -0.03 -7.36
CA LEU A 159 -2.06 -0.84 -8.56
C LEU A 159 -3.45 -0.72 -9.21
N VAL A 160 -4.48 -0.68 -8.37
CA VAL A 160 -5.89 -0.55 -8.73
C VAL A 160 -6.61 0.42 -7.79
N THR A 161 -7.82 0.84 -8.16
CA THR A 161 -8.77 1.55 -7.29
C THR A 161 -10.06 0.76 -7.17
N GLY A 162 -10.76 0.88 -6.03
CA GLY A 162 -12.04 0.23 -5.77
C GLY A 162 -13.22 1.20 -5.89
N ASP A 163 -14.34 0.74 -6.44
CA ASP A 163 -15.60 1.48 -6.48
C ASP A 163 -16.77 0.48 -6.49
N ASP A 164 -17.55 0.46 -5.42
CA ASP A 164 -18.77 -0.37 -5.27
C ASP A 164 -18.55 -1.87 -5.63
N GLY A 165 -17.45 -2.45 -5.08
CA GLY A 165 -17.09 -3.86 -5.30
C GLY A 165 -16.43 -4.16 -6.65
N ALA A 166 -16.17 -3.16 -7.48
CA ALA A 166 -15.47 -3.30 -8.75
C ALA A 166 -14.05 -2.69 -8.69
N LEU A 167 -13.11 -3.32 -9.40
CA LEU A 167 -11.75 -2.80 -9.56
C LEU A 167 -11.62 -1.99 -10.84
N SER A 168 -10.84 -0.92 -10.77
CA SER A 168 -10.50 -0.04 -11.90
C SER A 168 -9.02 0.30 -11.89
N THR A 169 -8.51 0.81 -13.02
CA THR A 169 -7.14 1.35 -13.06
C THR A 169 -7.09 2.74 -12.41
N PRO A 170 -6.01 3.10 -11.73
CA PRO A 170 -5.83 4.44 -11.20
C PRO A 170 -5.92 5.51 -12.29
N PRO A 171 -6.34 6.75 -11.95
CA PRO A 171 -6.44 7.85 -12.91
C PRO A 171 -5.09 8.11 -13.62
N LEU A 172 -5.12 8.30 -14.95
CA LEU A 172 -3.93 8.49 -15.79
C LEU A 172 -2.96 9.57 -15.27
N PRO A 173 -3.39 10.74 -14.78
CA PRO A 173 -2.46 11.77 -14.30
C PRO A 173 -1.68 11.37 -13.05
N MET A 174 -2.20 10.39 -12.28
CA MET A 174 -1.62 9.92 -11.02
C MET A 174 -0.67 8.72 -11.22
N THR A 175 -0.64 8.13 -12.41
CA THR A 175 0.16 6.94 -12.73
C THR A 175 1.35 7.34 -13.61
N LYS A 176 2.55 6.91 -13.20
CA LYS A 176 3.81 7.21 -13.91
C LYS A 176 3.86 6.58 -15.29
N ASP A 177 3.47 5.31 -15.40
CA ASP A 177 3.43 4.50 -16.61
C ASP A 177 2.17 3.64 -16.62
N PRO A 178 1.06 4.13 -17.23
CA PRO A 178 -0.20 3.38 -17.25
C PRO A 178 -0.11 2.05 -17.99
N SER A 179 0.74 1.95 -19.01
CA SER A 179 0.92 0.70 -19.77
C SER A 179 1.61 -0.36 -18.92
N ARG A 180 2.66 0.03 -18.19
CA ARG A 180 3.34 -0.87 -17.25
C ARG A 180 2.44 -1.25 -16.07
N ASN A 181 1.59 -0.30 -15.59
CA ASN A 181 0.59 -0.60 -14.55
C ASN A 181 -0.41 -1.68 -15.02
N ALA A 182 -0.94 -1.54 -16.23
CA ALA A 182 -1.83 -2.54 -16.83
C ALA A 182 -1.14 -3.90 -16.99
N GLU A 183 0.14 -3.93 -17.36
CA GLU A 183 0.95 -5.15 -17.43
C GLU A 183 1.11 -5.78 -16.05
N SER A 184 1.42 -4.98 -15.00
CA SER A 184 1.53 -5.45 -13.61
C SER A 184 0.22 -6.04 -13.09
N ILE A 185 -0.94 -5.47 -13.45
CA ILE A 185 -2.25 -6.04 -13.11
C ILE A 185 -2.39 -7.44 -13.73
N ARG A 186 -2.04 -7.59 -15.03
CA ARG A 186 -2.12 -8.90 -15.70
C ARG A 186 -1.13 -9.92 -15.12
N GLU A 187 0.10 -9.49 -14.82
CA GLU A 187 1.12 -10.34 -14.21
C GLU A 187 0.70 -10.83 -12.82
N LEU A 188 0.09 -9.97 -12.00
CA LEU A 188 -0.41 -10.33 -10.67
C LEU A 188 -1.60 -11.29 -10.78
N ALA A 189 -2.57 -11.00 -11.65
CA ALA A 189 -3.73 -11.87 -11.86
C ALA A 189 -3.35 -13.26 -12.43
N ALA A 190 -2.31 -13.34 -13.27
CA ALA A 190 -1.83 -14.59 -13.84
C ALA A 190 -1.14 -15.51 -12.82
N ARG A 191 -0.92 -15.07 -11.59
CA ARG A 191 -0.38 -15.91 -10.51
C ARG A 191 -1.43 -16.82 -9.88
N GLU A 192 -2.71 -16.66 -10.26
CA GLU A 192 -3.82 -17.46 -9.75
C GLU A 192 -3.86 -17.48 -8.20
N LEU A 193 -3.68 -16.30 -7.60
CA LEU A 193 -3.68 -16.15 -6.14
C LEU A 193 -5.01 -16.59 -5.54
N ASP A 194 -4.96 -17.29 -4.41
CA ASP A 194 -6.16 -17.71 -3.67
C ASP A 194 -6.52 -16.63 -2.63
N VAL A 195 -7.10 -15.50 -3.10
CA VAL A 195 -7.45 -14.36 -2.25
C VAL A 195 -8.93 -13.99 -2.38
N ASP A 196 -9.55 -13.77 -1.22
CA ASP A 196 -10.91 -13.24 -1.13
C ASP A 196 -10.87 -11.70 -1.04
N VAL A 197 -9.90 -11.16 -0.30
CA VAL A 197 -9.77 -9.73 -0.09
C VAL A 197 -8.73 -9.14 -1.03
N VAL A 198 -9.13 -8.07 -1.75
CA VAL A 198 -8.22 -7.16 -2.45
C VAL A 198 -8.38 -5.77 -1.85
N ALA A 199 -7.35 -5.32 -1.16
CA ALA A 199 -7.27 -4.09 -0.41
C ALA A 199 -6.36 -3.08 -1.12
N MET A 200 -6.87 -1.90 -1.48
CA MET A 200 -6.18 -0.88 -2.26
C MET A 200 -6.02 0.44 -1.52
N GLY A 201 -5.13 1.29 -2.00
CA GLY A 201 -4.89 2.62 -1.44
C GLY A 201 -6.09 3.55 -1.54
N HIS A 202 -6.88 3.46 -2.61
CA HIS A 202 -8.02 4.34 -2.84
C HIS A 202 -9.30 3.58 -3.19
N GLY A 203 -10.40 3.97 -2.53
CA GLY A 203 -11.73 3.38 -2.71
C GLY A 203 -12.00 2.19 -1.79
N ASP A 204 -13.10 1.47 -2.07
CA ASP A 204 -13.57 0.40 -1.20
C ASP A 204 -12.87 -0.92 -1.53
N PRO A 205 -12.38 -1.66 -0.53
CA PRO A 205 -11.83 -3.00 -0.73
C PRO A 205 -12.87 -3.98 -1.28
N VAL A 206 -12.41 -4.90 -2.13
CA VAL A 206 -13.17 -6.10 -2.47
C VAL A 206 -12.94 -7.12 -1.37
N VAL A 207 -14.01 -7.63 -0.75
CA VAL A 207 -13.92 -8.52 0.43
C VAL A 207 -14.39 -9.95 0.15
N GLU A 208 -14.89 -10.21 -1.04
CA GLU A 208 -15.31 -11.53 -1.52
C GLU A 208 -14.85 -11.70 -2.99
N ASP A 209 -14.42 -12.89 -3.37
CA ASP A 209 -14.00 -13.19 -4.75
C ASP A 209 -12.90 -12.26 -5.31
N GLY A 210 -11.98 -11.79 -4.47
CA GLY A 210 -10.93 -10.83 -4.84
C GLY A 210 -10.07 -11.30 -6.02
N ALA A 211 -9.72 -12.58 -6.08
CA ALA A 211 -9.01 -13.18 -7.20
C ALA A 211 -9.78 -13.05 -8.52
N ALA A 212 -11.10 -13.28 -8.49
CA ALA A 212 -11.96 -13.14 -9.67
C ALA A 212 -12.06 -11.67 -10.12
N ALA A 213 -12.16 -10.73 -9.17
CA ALA A 213 -12.18 -9.29 -9.46
C ALA A 213 -10.88 -8.82 -10.13
N LEU A 214 -9.71 -9.29 -9.66
CA LEU A 214 -8.42 -9.02 -10.31
C LEU A 214 -8.34 -9.60 -11.72
N ALA A 215 -8.80 -10.86 -11.91
CA ALA A 215 -8.83 -11.49 -13.20
C ALA A 215 -9.77 -10.77 -14.19
N ASP A 216 -10.92 -10.29 -13.72
CA ASP A 216 -11.85 -9.50 -14.52
C ASP A 216 -11.25 -8.15 -14.96
N LEU A 217 -10.56 -7.46 -14.06
CA LEU A 217 -9.85 -6.23 -14.40
C LEU A 217 -8.74 -6.52 -15.41
N ALA A 218 -7.93 -7.57 -15.18
CA ALA A 218 -6.83 -7.95 -16.07
C ALA A 218 -7.29 -8.19 -17.52
N ARG A 219 -8.49 -8.78 -17.73
CA ARG A 219 -9.11 -8.95 -19.06
C ARG A 219 -9.51 -7.64 -19.72
N ARG A 220 -9.89 -6.62 -18.93
CA ARG A 220 -10.34 -5.31 -19.43
C ARG A 220 -9.20 -4.35 -19.77
N VAL A 221 -8.01 -4.53 -19.17
CA VAL A 221 -6.83 -3.68 -19.38
C VAL A 221 -5.85 -4.28 -20.38
N GLY A 222 -6.29 -5.30 -21.12
CA GLY A 222 -5.53 -5.99 -22.17
C GLY A 222 -5.58 -5.29 -23.51
#